data_4d82847c6736485585cf5185f4fd06a6
#
_entry.id   4d82847c6736485585cf5185f4fd06a6
#
_cell.length_a   1.000
_cell.length_b   1.000
_cell.length_c   1.000
_cell.angle_alpha   90.00
_cell.angle_beta   90.00
_cell.angle_gamma   90.00
#
_symmetry.space_group_name_H-M   'P 1'
#
loop_
_entity.id
_entity.type
_entity.pdbx_description
1 polymer ?
#
loop_
_entity_poly.entity_id
_entity_poly.type
_entity_poly.pdbx_seq_one_letter_code
_entity_poly.pdbx_strand_id
1 'polypeptide(L)'
;DMLMRLDTTAFESEVSRSKAILRATEIEIKHNKTRLANLERQLKRQKDLYDVGLGNQESYENIESARDLAKIDIESRIESYNQAQASLQIAQDRLSKSVFRAPMSGLLASVNIKEGETVIAGTTNIIGSDLMLVADPSAILAELRVDETDIASIKLNQKANIYAAAYPNKPFSGTVINIGTSAKNQAGSQGLSFKVK
;
A
#
# COMPACT_ATOMS: atom_id res chain seq x y z
N ASP A 1 -11.19 -10.45 9.40
CA ASP A 1 -11.03 -11.85 8.99
C ASP A 1 -10.23 -11.94 7.69
N MET A 2 -9.51 -13.06 7.48
CA MET A 2 -8.82 -13.37 6.24
C MET A 2 -9.85 -13.91 5.24
N LEU A 3 -9.88 -13.34 4.02
CA LEU A 3 -10.78 -13.75 2.95
C LEU A 3 -10.13 -14.73 1.99
N MET A 4 -8.90 -14.43 1.56
CA MET A 4 -8.13 -15.28 0.66
C MET A 4 -6.63 -14.99 0.78
N ARG A 5 -5.82 -15.90 0.25
CA ARG A 5 -4.37 -15.77 0.15
C ARG A 5 -3.92 -16.20 -1.25
N LEU A 6 -3.06 -15.38 -1.85
CA LEU A 6 -2.36 -15.76 -3.09
C LEU A 6 -1.23 -16.75 -2.79
N ASP A 7 -0.69 -17.39 -3.82
CA ASP A 7 0.59 -18.11 -3.67
C ASP A 7 1.70 -17.14 -3.26
N THR A 8 2.30 -17.39 -2.10
CA THR A 8 3.30 -16.51 -1.49
C THR A 8 4.73 -16.90 -1.84
N THR A 9 4.97 -18.04 -2.48
CA THR A 9 6.30 -18.61 -2.70
C THR A 9 7.28 -17.64 -3.36
N ALA A 10 6.82 -16.96 -4.41
CA ALA A 10 7.65 -15.98 -5.12
C ALA A 10 7.92 -14.72 -4.26
N PHE A 11 6.93 -14.24 -3.52
CA PHE A 11 7.06 -13.07 -2.65
C PHE A 11 7.98 -13.35 -1.44
N GLU A 12 7.87 -14.54 -0.84
CA GLU A 12 8.75 -14.98 0.25
C GLU A 12 10.22 -15.10 -0.22
N SER A 13 10.42 -15.61 -1.42
CA SER A 13 11.74 -15.70 -2.04
C SER A 13 12.34 -14.31 -2.26
N GLU A 14 11.55 -13.33 -2.72
CA GLU A 14 12.00 -11.95 -2.92
C GLU A 14 12.32 -11.24 -1.60
N VAL A 15 11.53 -11.45 -0.55
CA VAL A 15 11.83 -10.96 0.81
C VAL A 15 13.14 -11.57 1.32
N SER A 16 13.35 -12.87 1.14
CA SER A 16 14.58 -13.56 1.54
C SER A 16 15.80 -13.00 0.81
N ARG A 17 15.69 -12.78 -0.51
CA ARG A 17 16.74 -12.17 -1.33
C ARG A 17 17.07 -10.76 -0.87
N SER A 18 16.06 -9.90 -0.70
CA SER A 18 16.24 -8.51 -0.26
C SER A 18 16.88 -8.45 1.13
N LYS A 19 16.49 -9.36 2.03
CA LYS A 19 17.08 -9.49 3.36
C LYS A 19 18.56 -9.92 3.31
N ALA A 20 18.92 -10.79 2.38
CA ALA A 20 20.32 -11.18 2.18
C ALA A 20 21.18 -10.02 1.67
N ILE A 21 20.65 -9.23 0.73
CA ILE A 21 21.31 -8.01 0.21
C ILE A 21 21.52 -7.00 1.35
N LEU A 22 20.51 -6.76 2.18
CA LEU A 22 20.62 -5.85 3.32
C LEU A 22 21.71 -6.29 4.30
N ARG A 23 21.80 -7.59 4.60
CA ARG A 23 22.88 -8.11 5.45
C ARG A 23 24.26 -7.96 4.83
N ALA A 24 24.37 -8.12 3.51
CA ALA A 24 25.64 -7.93 2.81
C ALA A 24 26.12 -6.48 2.93
N THR A 25 25.24 -5.50 2.71
CA THR A 25 25.57 -4.07 2.86
C THR A 25 25.92 -3.70 4.30
N GLU A 26 25.26 -4.31 5.29
CA GLU A 26 25.61 -4.14 6.71
C GLU A 26 27.04 -4.62 7.03
N ILE A 27 27.41 -5.77 6.49
CA ILE A 27 28.78 -6.32 6.63
C ILE A 27 29.81 -5.40 5.97
N GLU A 28 29.50 -4.83 4.79
CA GLU A 28 30.39 -3.87 4.12
C GLU A 28 30.62 -2.61 4.95
N ILE A 29 29.55 -2.07 5.58
CA ILE A 29 29.68 -0.93 6.52
C ILE A 29 30.60 -1.29 7.67
N LYS A 30 30.44 -2.47 8.27
CA LYS A 30 31.29 -2.94 9.37
C LYS A 30 32.75 -3.07 8.94
N HIS A 31 32.98 -3.60 7.74
CA HIS A 31 34.34 -3.72 7.16
C HIS A 31 34.99 -2.34 7.00
N ASN A 32 34.26 -1.38 6.38
CA ASN A 32 34.78 -0.02 6.17
C ASN A 32 34.99 0.75 7.49
N LYS A 33 34.12 0.56 8.48
CA LYS A 33 34.33 1.12 9.83
C LYS A 33 35.61 0.58 10.49
N THR A 34 35.90 -0.71 10.32
CA THR A 34 37.13 -1.32 10.82
C THR A 34 38.37 -0.76 10.11
N ARG A 35 38.27 -0.53 8.77
CA ARG A 35 39.35 0.11 7.99
C ARG A 35 39.57 1.55 8.47
N LEU A 36 38.52 2.33 8.68
CA LEU A 36 38.62 3.70 9.21
C LEU A 36 39.31 3.71 10.58
N ALA A 37 38.90 2.86 11.50
CA ALA A 37 39.51 2.77 12.83
C ALA A 37 41.00 2.41 12.78
N ASN A 38 41.42 1.63 11.78
CA ASN A 38 42.86 1.32 11.56
C ASN A 38 43.62 2.57 11.06
N LEU A 39 43.05 3.31 10.11
CA LEU A 39 43.63 4.55 9.58
C LEU A 39 43.70 5.64 10.65
N GLU A 40 42.70 5.78 11.50
CA GLU A 40 42.71 6.72 12.64
C GLU A 40 43.83 6.39 13.64
N ARG A 41 44.07 5.11 13.93
CA ARG A 41 45.20 4.67 14.76
C ARG A 41 46.55 4.96 14.09
N GLN A 42 46.64 4.77 12.77
CA GLN A 42 47.86 5.08 12.01
C GLN A 42 48.11 6.59 11.98
N LEU A 43 47.07 7.39 11.74
CA LEU A 43 47.14 8.85 11.73
C LEU A 43 47.64 9.38 13.08
N LYS A 44 47.08 8.86 14.18
CA LYS A 44 47.49 9.25 15.54
C LYS A 44 48.99 8.97 15.75
N ARG A 45 49.47 7.78 15.40
CA ARG A 45 50.91 7.45 15.53
C ARG A 45 51.80 8.36 14.69
N GLN A 46 51.35 8.67 13.45
CA GLN A 46 52.14 9.52 12.55
C GLN A 46 52.15 10.97 13.04
N LYS A 47 51.03 11.43 13.61
CA LYS A 47 50.94 12.73 14.26
C LYS A 47 51.90 12.87 15.44
N ASP A 48 51.89 11.86 16.34
CA ASP A 48 52.75 11.81 17.50
C ASP A 48 54.27 11.87 17.10
N LEU A 49 54.66 11.19 16.00
CA LEU A 49 56.01 11.27 15.43
C LEU A 49 56.33 12.60 14.81
N TYR A 50 55.38 13.20 14.11
CA TYR A 50 55.52 14.52 13.49
C TYR A 50 55.70 15.62 14.53
N ASP A 51 54.91 15.60 15.61
CA ASP A 51 54.96 16.59 16.69
C ASP A 51 56.28 16.60 17.44
N VAL A 52 57.02 15.49 17.47
CA VAL A 52 58.35 15.38 18.06
C VAL A 52 59.48 15.59 17.04
N GLY A 53 59.16 15.96 15.81
CA GLY A 53 60.17 16.26 14.75
C GLY A 53 60.78 15.02 14.10
N LEU A 54 60.27 13.81 14.33
CA LEU A 54 60.73 12.52 13.76
C LEU A 54 59.87 12.04 12.60
N GLY A 55 58.74 12.74 12.31
CA GLY A 55 57.77 12.36 11.26
C GLY A 55 58.01 13.12 9.97
N ASN A 56 57.61 12.51 8.83
CA ASN A 56 57.58 13.13 7.51
C ASN A 56 56.17 13.71 7.29
N GLN A 57 56.08 14.97 6.90
CA GLN A 57 54.84 15.70 6.60
C GLN A 57 54.03 15.02 5.51
N GLU A 58 54.68 14.60 4.42
CA GLU A 58 54.01 13.91 3.30
C GLU A 58 53.31 12.62 3.77
N SER A 59 53.94 11.85 4.64
CA SER A 59 53.37 10.62 5.20
C SER A 59 52.17 10.91 6.09
N TYR A 60 52.18 12.00 6.84
CA TYR A 60 51.05 12.44 7.65
C TYR A 60 49.86 12.84 6.78
N GLU A 61 50.11 13.70 5.76
CA GLU A 61 49.05 14.19 4.85
C GLU A 61 48.44 13.05 4.02
N ASN A 62 49.24 12.07 3.59
CA ASN A 62 48.75 10.87 2.88
C ASN A 62 47.82 10.01 3.73
N ILE A 63 48.16 9.79 5.00
CA ILE A 63 47.30 9.02 5.91
C ILE A 63 46.04 9.80 6.28
N GLU A 64 46.12 11.13 6.43
CA GLU A 64 44.99 12.00 6.65
C GLU A 64 44.00 11.93 5.50
N SER A 65 44.50 12.07 4.27
CA SER A 65 43.70 11.94 3.05
C SER A 65 43.04 10.56 2.93
N ALA A 66 43.79 9.49 3.24
CA ALA A 66 43.24 8.13 3.22
C ALA A 66 42.13 7.92 4.28
N ARG A 67 42.28 8.54 5.48
CA ARG A 67 41.26 8.53 6.53
C ARG A 67 39.99 9.26 6.07
N ASP A 68 40.12 10.42 5.40
CA ASP A 68 38.98 11.21 4.92
C ASP A 68 38.22 10.50 3.79
N LEU A 69 38.95 9.88 2.85
CA LEU A 69 38.37 9.01 1.83
C LEU A 69 37.60 7.84 2.45
N ALA A 70 38.17 7.19 3.49
CA ALA A 70 37.49 6.10 4.18
C ALA A 70 36.19 6.53 4.89
N LYS A 71 36.10 7.79 5.34
CA LYS A 71 34.84 8.34 5.87
C LYS A 71 33.79 8.49 4.78
N ILE A 72 34.16 9.04 3.63
CA ILE A 72 33.27 9.17 2.47
C ILE A 72 32.80 7.80 1.98
N ASP A 73 33.69 6.80 1.96
CA ASP A 73 33.32 5.42 1.63
C ASP A 73 32.24 4.88 2.56
N ILE A 74 32.33 5.16 3.87
CA ILE A 74 31.29 4.72 4.84
C ILE A 74 29.98 5.42 4.56
N GLU A 75 29.97 6.73 4.28
CA GLU A 75 28.76 7.47 3.95
C GLU A 75 28.08 6.87 2.69
N SER A 76 28.85 6.60 1.65
CA SER A 76 28.35 5.93 0.44
C SER A 76 27.75 4.54 0.73
N ARG A 77 28.37 3.76 1.64
CA ARG A 77 27.83 2.45 2.04
C ARG A 77 26.58 2.56 2.88
N ILE A 78 26.45 3.61 3.69
CA ILE A 78 25.22 3.90 4.44
C ILE A 78 24.06 4.18 3.48
N GLU A 79 24.29 4.96 2.41
CA GLU A 79 23.25 5.18 1.40
C GLU A 79 22.87 3.89 0.65
N SER A 80 23.85 3.04 0.35
CA SER A 80 23.57 1.70 -0.22
C SER A 80 22.73 0.83 0.73
N TYR A 81 22.99 0.90 2.02
CA TYR A 81 22.19 0.21 3.04
C TYR A 81 20.75 0.76 3.10
N ASN A 82 20.56 2.07 3.07
CA ASN A 82 19.26 2.72 3.05
C ASN A 82 18.44 2.28 1.82
N GLN A 83 19.09 2.19 0.66
CA GLN A 83 18.47 1.69 -0.57
C GLN A 83 18.06 0.20 -0.45
N ALA A 84 18.93 -0.64 0.13
CA ALA A 84 18.63 -2.04 0.35
C ALA A 84 17.48 -2.22 1.36
N GLN A 85 17.43 -1.39 2.40
CA GLN A 85 16.34 -1.36 3.37
C GLN A 85 15.00 -0.98 2.74
N ALA A 86 14.98 0.05 1.88
CA ALA A 86 13.78 0.43 1.14
C ALA A 86 13.30 -0.70 0.21
N SER A 87 14.23 -1.40 -0.45
CA SER A 87 13.91 -2.56 -1.29
C SER A 87 13.31 -3.71 -0.50
N LEU A 88 13.83 -4.00 0.70
CA LEU A 88 13.26 -5.00 1.60
C LEU A 88 11.84 -4.61 2.04
N GLN A 89 11.62 -3.34 2.37
CA GLN A 89 10.30 -2.84 2.76
C GLN A 89 9.27 -3.04 1.62
N ILE A 90 9.65 -2.73 0.39
CA ILE A 90 8.79 -2.95 -0.79
C ILE A 90 8.46 -4.44 -0.96
N ALA A 91 9.44 -5.33 -0.80
CA ALA A 91 9.22 -6.77 -0.89
C ALA A 91 8.28 -7.27 0.22
N GLN A 92 8.44 -6.79 1.45
CA GLN A 92 7.55 -7.11 2.58
C GLN A 92 6.13 -6.60 2.35
N ASP A 93 5.97 -5.39 1.81
CA ASP A 93 4.66 -4.83 1.49
C ASP A 93 3.93 -5.66 0.43
N ARG A 94 4.65 -6.12 -0.60
CA ARG A 94 4.09 -7.03 -1.62
C ARG A 94 3.65 -8.35 -1.01
N LEU A 95 4.46 -8.93 -0.13
CA LEU A 95 4.11 -10.15 0.59
C LEU A 95 2.88 -9.94 1.49
N SER A 96 2.80 -8.83 2.21
CA SER A 96 1.64 -8.51 3.06
C SER A 96 0.35 -8.37 2.25
N LYS A 97 0.43 -7.77 1.05
CA LYS A 97 -0.69 -7.59 0.12
C LYS A 97 -1.10 -8.88 -0.60
N SER A 98 -0.35 -9.96 -0.46
CA SER A 98 -0.76 -11.28 -0.97
C SER A 98 -1.86 -11.95 -0.11
N VAL A 99 -2.11 -11.40 1.08
CA VAL A 99 -3.17 -11.86 1.99
C VAL A 99 -4.28 -10.82 2.01
N PHE A 100 -5.43 -11.15 1.47
CA PHE A 100 -6.61 -10.30 1.45
C PHE A 100 -7.41 -10.48 2.73
N ARG A 101 -7.64 -9.37 3.43
CA ARG A 101 -8.46 -9.32 4.64
C ARG A 101 -9.69 -8.48 4.39
N ALA A 102 -10.79 -8.77 5.10
CA ALA A 102 -12.00 -7.97 5.03
C ALA A 102 -11.70 -6.53 5.47
N PRO A 103 -12.00 -5.51 4.64
CA PRO A 103 -11.76 -4.10 4.97
C PRO A 103 -12.75 -3.58 6.02
N MET A 104 -13.88 -4.27 6.19
CA MET A 104 -14.96 -3.90 7.11
C MET A 104 -15.64 -5.15 7.65
N SER A 105 -16.36 -5.01 8.75
CA SER A 105 -17.28 -6.03 9.24
C SER A 105 -18.51 -6.07 8.34
N GLY A 106 -18.99 -7.25 7.98
CA GLY A 106 -20.14 -7.39 7.10
C GLY A 106 -20.37 -8.81 6.64
N LEU A 107 -21.27 -8.97 5.68
CA LEU A 107 -21.60 -10.23 5.04
C LEU A 107 -20.84 -10.34 3.70
N LEU A 108 -20.29 -11.51 3.43
CA LEU A 108 -19.72 -11.84 2.13
C LEU A 108 -20.88 -12.10 1.14
N ALA A 109 -21.17 -11.08 0.31
CA ALA A 109 -22.33 -11.10 -0.58
C ALA A 109 -22.08 -11.92 -1.85
N SER A 110 -20.85 -11.91 -2.38
CA SER A 110 -20.46 -12.78 -3.49
C SER A 110 -18.99 -13.17 -3.42
N VAL A 111 -18.68 -14.33 -3.98
CA VAL A 111 -17.33 -14.86 -4.20
C VAL A 111 -17.22 -15.21 -5.68
N ASN A 112 -16.43 -14.44 -6.42
CA ASN A 112 -16.34 -14.56 -7.88
C ASN A 112 -15.07 -15.27 -8.34
N ILE A 113 -14.33 -15.87 -7.40
CA ILE A 113 -13.06 -16.56 -7.65
C ILE A 113 -13.07 -17.95 -7.01
N LYS A 114 -12.37 -18.88 -7.65
CA LYS A 114 -12.15 -20.24 -7.15
C LYS A 114 -10.68 -20.45 -6.79
N GLU A 115 -10.44 -21.44 -5.94
CA GLU A 115 -9.08 -21.86 -5.63
C GLU A 115 -8.36 -22.36 -6.89
N GLY A 116 -7.12 -21.91 -7.10
CA GLY A 116 -6.32 -22.20 -8.28
C GLY A 116 -6.50 -21.26 -9.46
N GLU A 117 -7.42 -20.30 -9.41
CA GLU A 117 -7.59 -19.30 -10.47
C GLU A 117 -6.53 -18.18 -10.39
N THR A 118 -6.19 -17.65 -11.56
CA THR A 118 -5.24 -16.54 -11.68
C THR A 118 -5.93 -15.21 -11.42
N VAL A 119 -5.37 -14.40 -10.53
CA VAL A 119 -5.84 -13.03 -10.23
C VAL A 119 -5.06 -12.03 -11.04
N ILE A 120 -5.77 -11.13 -11.72
CA ILE A 120 -5.18 -10.03 -12.49
C ILE A 120 -5.32 -8.74 -11.68
N ALA A 121 -4.19 -8.08 -11.41
CA ALA A 121 -4.20 -6.77 -10.79
C ALA A 121 -4.73 -5.71 -11.76
N GLY A 122 -5.66 -4.88 -11.31
CA GLY A 122 -6.13 -3.73 -12.07
C GLY A 122 -5.05 -2.67 -12.21
N THR A 123 -5.01 -2.03 -13.38
CA THR A 123 -4.20 -0.86 -13.67
C THR A 123 -5.10 0.25 -14.23
N THR A 124 -4.51 1.42 -14.54
CA THR A 124 -5.27 2.55 -15.10
C THR A 124 -6.07 2.18 -16.37
N ASN A 125 -5.57 1.23 -17.17
CA ASN A 125 -6.17 0.84 -18.44
C ASN A 125 -6.74 -0.59 -18.46
N ILE A 126 -6.60 -1.35 -17.36
CA ILE A 126 -7.04 -2.74 -17.28
C ILE A 126 -7.89 -2.88 -16.01
N ILE A 127 -9.12 -3.33 -16.20
CA ILE A 127 -10.00 -3.66 -15.06
C ILE A 127 -9.44 -4.92 -14.39
N GLY A 128 -9.19 -4.84 -13.09
CA GLY A 128 -8.73 -5.99 -12.29
C GLY A 128 -9.82 -7.03 -12.11
N SER A 129 -9.43 -8.21 -11.59
CA SER A 129 -10.38 -9.25 -11.23
C SER A 129 -11.27 -8.79 -10.07
N ASP A 130 -12.59 -8.93 -10.23
CA ASP A 130 -13.57 -8.77 -9.14
C ASP A 130 -13.58 -10.07 -8.32
N LEU A 131 -13.02 -10.01 -7.11
CA LEU A 131 -12.76 -11.21 -6.32
C LEU A 131 -13.93 -11.55 -5.40
N MET A 132 -14.35 -10.61 -4.59
CA MET A 132 -15.36 -10.82 -3.54
C MET A 132 -16.05 -9.49 -3.23
N LEU A 133 -17.34 -9.57 -2.90
CA LEU A 133 -18.12 -8.42 -2.44
C LEU A 133 -18.46 -8.60 -0.96
N VAL A 134 -18.01 -7.66 -0.13
CA VAL A 134 -18.40 -7.56 1.29
C VAL A 134 -19.39 -6.43 1.43
N ALA A 135 -20.55 -6.71 2.01
CA ALA A 135 -21.62 -5.72 2.23
C ALA A 135 -21.94 -5.62 3.73
N ASP A 136 -22.24 -4.41 4.17
CA ASP A 136 -22.78 -4.17 5.51
C ASP A 136 -24.31 -4.31 5.48
N PRO A 137 -24.88 -5.33 6.13
CA PRO A 137 -26.33 -5.54 6.15
C PRO A 137 -27.05 -4.64 7.17
N SER A 138 -26.36 -3.85 7.97
CA SER A 138 -26.95 -3.01 9.02
C SER A 138 -27.81 -1.87 8.46
N ALA A 139 -27.49 -1.40 7.26
CA ALA A 139 -28.24 -0.38 6.57
C ALA A 139 -28.60 -0.83 5.14
N ILE A 140 -29.87 -0.99 4.88
CA ILE A 140 -30.38 -1.33 3.54
C ILE A 140 -30.77 -0.03 2.83
N LEU A 141 -30.21 0.20 1.67
CA LEU A 141 -30.50 1.34 0.81
C LEU A 141 -31.46 0.90 -0.31
N ALA A 142 -32.64 1.49 -0.35
CA ALA A 142 -33.54 1.35 -1.49
C ALA A 142 -33.24 2.45 -2.50
N GLU A 143 -32.95 2.07 -3.73
CA GLU A 143 -32.73 2.98 -4.84
C GLU A 143 -33.93 2.89 -5.82
N LEU A 144 -34.68 3.95 -5.88
CA LEU A 144 -35.90 4.05 -6.67
C LEU A 144 -35.67 5.00 -7.85
N ARG A 145 -36.38 4.75 -8.95
CA ARG A 145 -36.46 5.65 -10.07
C ARG A 145 -37.85 6.28 -10.05
N VAL A 146 -37.90 7.58 -9.95
CA VAL A 146 -39.14 8.37 -9.87
C VAL A 146 -39.25 9.19 -11.14
N ASP A 147 -40.44 9.20 -11.73
CA ASP A 147 -40.77 9.98 -12.91
C ASP A 147 -40.66 11.47 -12.64
N GLU A 148 -40.39 12.26 -13.68
CA GLU A 148 -40.30 13.72 -13.61
C GLU A 148 -41.60 14.36 -13.07
N THR A 149 -42.74 13.78 -13.37
CA THR A 149 -44.04 14.28 -12.90
C THR A 149 -44.24 14.16 -11.40
N ASP A 150 -43.61 13.15 -10.76
CA ASP A 150 -43.79 12.83 -9.35
C ASP A 150 -42.66 13.37 -8.46
N ILE A 151 -41.48 13.66 -9.03
CA ILE A 151 -40.32 14.09 -8.27
C ILE A 151 -40.54 15.36 -7.47
N ALA A 152 -41.38 16.28 -7.98
CA ALA A 152 -41.69 17.54 -7.32
C ALA A 152 -42.40 17.35 -5.97
N SER A 153 -43.08 16.22 -5.78
CA SER A 153 -43.78 15.88 -4.54
C SER A 153 -42.91 15.27 -3.46
N ILE A 154 -41.67 14.85 -3.80
CA ILE A 154 -40.77 14.17 -2.90
C ILE A 154 -39.84 15.18 -2.21
N LYS A 155 -39.68 15.04 -0.89
CA LYS A 155 -38.83 15.90 -0.06
C LYS A 155 -37.79 15.08 0.67
N LEU A 156 -36.62 15.68 0.89
CA LEU A 156 -35.61 15.12 1.78
C LEU A 156 -36.20 14.91 3.19
N ASN A 157 -35.78 13.81 3.84
CA ASN A 157 -36.29 13.39 5.15
C ASN A 157 -37.76 12.99 5.19
N GLN A 158 -38.43 12.86 4.05
CA GLN A 158 -39.79 12.34 3.96
C GLN A 158 -39.79 10.86 4.33
N LYS A 159 -40.73 10.44 5.18
CA LYS A 159 -40.98 9.02 5.48
C LYS A 159 -41.63 8.33 4.28
N ALA A 160 -41.16 7.14 3.99
CA ALA A 160 -41.69 6.32 2.90
C ALA A 160 -41.87 4.87 3.38
N ASN A 161 -42.93 4.26 2.90
CA ASN A 161 -43.16 2.82 3.06
C ASN A 161 -42.78 2.12 1.76
N ILE A 162 -41.84 1.18 1.86
CA ILE A 162 -41.29 0.44 0.73
C ILE A 162 -41.89 -0.96 0.75
N TYR A 163 -42.53 -1.36 -0.32
CA TYR A 163 -43.08 -2.70 -0.50
C TYR A 163 -42.17 -3.46 -1.49
N ALA A 164 -41.42 -4.43 -1.00
CA ALA A 164 -40.62 -5.27 -1.86
C ALA A 164 -41.47 -6.37 -2.48
N ALA A 165 -41.22 -6.72 -3.74
CA ALA A 165 -41.98 -7.76 -4.45
C ALA A 165 -41.90 -9.14 -3.72
N ALA A 166 -40.84 -9.41 -3.02
CA ALA A 166 -40.69 -10.62 -2.20
C ALA A 166 -41.51 -10.62 -0.90
N TYR A 167 -41.93 -9.41 -0.43
CA TYR A 167 -42.69 -9.21 0.81
C TYR A 167 -43.83 -8.20 0.62
N PRO A 168 -44.85 -8.52 -0.20
CA PRO A 168 -45.87 -7.57 -0.58
C PRO A 168 -46.75 -7.09 0.58
N ASN A 169 -46.90 -7.90 1.62
CA ASN A 169 -47.71 -7.63 2.80
C ASN A 169 -46.93 -7.03 3.98
N LYS A 170 -45.62 -6.81 3.83
CA LYS A 170 -44.77 -6.28 4.91
C LYS A 170 -44.04 -5.01 4.43
N PRO A 171 -44.56 -3.81 4.82
CA PRO A 171 -43.86 -2.57 4.47
C PRO A 171 -42.57 -2.42 5.27
N PHE A 172 -41.54 -1.96 4.61
CA PHE A 172 -40.29 -1.50 5.24
C PHE A 172 -40.36 0.02 5.36
N SER A 173 -40.22 0.53 6.56
CA SER A 173 -40.17 1.97 6.80
C SER A 173 -38.81 2.51 6.44
N GLY A 174 -38.80 3.56 5.61
CA GLY A 174 -37.57 4.24 5.18
C GLY A 174 -37.74 5.76 5.27
N THR A 175 -36.61 6.44 5.05
CA THR A 175 -36.59 7.92 4.96
C THR A 175 -35.82 8.31 3.71
N VAL A 176 -36.30 9.27 2.96
CA VAL A 176 -35.61 9.79 1.78
C VAL A 176 -34.36 10.54 2.20
N ILE A 177 -33.20 10.01 1.80
CA ILE A 177 -31.89 10.58 2.16
C ILE A 177 -31.24 11.36 1.02
N ASN A 178 -31.62 11.06 -0.23
CA ASN A 178 -31.06 11.73 -1.40
C ASN A 178 -32.06 11.74 -2.55
N ILE A 179 -32.13 12.88 -3.23
CA ILE A 179 -32.88 13.07 -4.46
C ILE A 179 -31.88 13.47 -5.54
N GLY A 180 -31.71 12.62 -6.55
CA GLY A 180 -30.79 12.88 -7.65
C GLY A 180 -31.23 14.08 -8.48
N THR A 181 -30.31 14.96 -8.79
CA THR A 181 -30.53 16.15 -9.63
C THR A 181 -30.34 15.89 -11.12
N SER A 182 -29.81 14.71 -11.49
CA SER A 182 -29.61 14.32 -12.88
C SER A 182 -30.69 13.37 -13.35
N ALA A 183 -31.41 13.76 -14.36
CA ALA A 183 -32.36 12.90 -15.05
C ALA A 183 -31.65 11.93 -15.99
N LYS A 184 -32.10 10.68 -16.03
CA LYS A 184 -31.63 9.68 -16.97
C LYS A 184 -32.79 9.16 -17.81
N ASN A 185 -32.54 9.04 -19.12
CA ASN A 185 -33.48 8.35 -20.01
C ASN A 185 -33.47 6.85 -19.67
N GLN A 186 -34.63 6.28 -19.53
CA GLN A 186 -34.78 4.84 -19.37
C GLN A 186 -34.87 4.20 -20.75
N ALA A 187 -34.03 3.21 -21.02
CA ALA A 187 -34.13 2.45 -22.28
C ALA A 187 -35.53 1.82 -22.37
N GLY A 188 -36.34 2.25 -23.38
CA GLY A 188 -37.70 1.78 -23.61
C GLY A 188 -38.85 2.64 -23.00
N SER A 189 -38.54 3.77 -22.35
CA SER A 189 -39.52 4.73 -21.86
C SER A 189 -39.22 6.11 -22.43
N GLN A 190 -40.26 6.87 -22.79
CA GLN A 190 -40.14 8.25 -23.31
C GLN A 190 -40.00 9.30 -22.19
N GLY A 191 -39.90 8.90 -20.92
CA GLY A 191 -39.85 9.81 -19.76
C GLY A 191 -38.45 9.91 -19.13
N LEU A 192 -38.20 11.06 -18.51
CA LEU A 192 -37.05 11.30 -17.66
C LEU A 192 -37.32 10.76 -16.26
N SER A 193 -36.37 10.05 -15.70
CA SER A 193 -36.44 9.53 -14.33
C SER A 193 -35.30 10.02 -13.45
N PHE A 194 -35.63 10.33 -12.22
CA PHE A 194 -34.69 10.77 -11.19
C PHE A 194 -34.43 9.64 -10.18
N LYS A 195 -33.21 9.56 -9.74
CA LYS A 195 -32.79 8.55 -8.76
C LYS A 195 -33.05 9.07 -7.34
N VAL A 196 -33.87 8.37 -6.57
CA VAL A 196 -34.17 8.67 -5.17
C VAL A 196 -33.63 7.54 -4.28
N LYS A 197 -33.00 7.90 -3.19
CA LYS A 197 -32.43 6.95 -2.24
C LYS A 197 -33.00 7.16 -0.85
#